data_af1c0dd471328f58389af6367bea6ebd
#
_entry.id   af1c0dd471328f58389af6367bea6ebd
#
_cell.length_a   1.000
_cell.length_b   1.000
_cell.length_c   1.000
_cell.angle_alpha   90.00
_cell.angle_beta   90.00
_cell.angle_gamma   90.00
#
_symmetry.space_group_name_H-M   'P 1'
#
loop_
_entity.id
_entity.type
_entity.pdbx_description
1 polymer ?
#
loop_
_entity_poly.entity_id
_entity_poly.type
_entity_poly.pdbx_seq_one_letter_code
_entity_poly.pdbx_strand_id
1 'polypeptide(L)'
;GVAAASLEYFDKSIKDLSYDEAALLAALPKAPSRYNPIKDPKEAKFRRDLVLKNLNQNGFINKEQYLELKKKIIKVKRRKIEIVNEANSYTEEVRRIIKDKYGFEKLYTQGLSIKSPLNINFQIEAIKALRDGIESYDRRHGWRGPITNKNNDMNWEKKLKELSIDPTLKWEIGEISEINESFLILRSNKNENIKINSSKLNWALKGKNINDVFKIGDFVFVKNNSNGWSLKQYPKVNGGIVVIDPFTGEVKALVGGFSYASSEFNRVTQAKRQPGSAFKPFVYAAAIENGLSPNSIVLDAPFIAEQGIGLKDWKPENYGKKFYGPSTLRKGIEYSRNLMTVRIAKNLGVDKILNLS
;
A
#
# COMPACT_ATOMS: atom_id res chain seq x y z
N GLY A 1 4.39 -26.44 -9.42
CA GLY A 1 5.21 -27.36 -10.19
C GLY A 1 6.63 -27.46 -9.66
N VAL A 2 7.54 -28.13 -10.39
CA VAL A 2 8.93 -28.43 -9.96
C VAL A 2 9.73 -27.16 -9.60
N ALA A 3 9.51 -26.03 -10.30
CA ALA A 3 10.17 -24.76 -10.01
C ALA A 3 9.80 -24.23 -8.61
N ALA A 4 8.52 -24.27 -8.26
CA ALA A 4 8.06 -23.88 -6.93
C ALA A 4 8.63 -24.80 -5.84
N ALA A 5 8.70 -26.12 -6.10
CA ALA A 5 9.30 -27.08 -5.17
C ALA A 5 10.81 -26.85 -4.99
N SER A 6 11.53 -26.50 -6.06
CA SER A 6 12.94 -26.12 -6.00
C SER A 6 13.19 -24.91 -5.10
N LEU A 7 12.37 -23.88 -5.24
CA LEU A 7 12.41 -22.69 -4.38
C LEU A 7 12.02 -23.01 -2.94
N GLU A 8 10.96 -23.81 -2.74
CA GLU A 8 10.44 -24.16 -1.39
C GLU A 8 11.43 -24.99 -0.60
N TYR A 9 12.05 -26.01 -1.23
CA TYR A 9 12.91 -26.95 -0.49
C TYR A 9 14.39 -26.57 -0.48
N PHE A 10 14.85 -25.82 -1.50
CA PHE A 10 16.28 -25.53 -1.66
C PHE A 10 16.64 -24.06 -1.82
N ASP A 11 15.64 -23.18 -1.97
CA ASP A 11 15.84 -21.75 -2.28
C ASP A 11 16.72 -21.55 -3.52
N LYS A 12 16.54 -22.42 -4.53
CA LYS A 12 17.32 -22.45 -5.77
C LYS A 12 16.43 -22.43 -7.00
N SER A 13 16.96 -21.84 -8.10
CA SER A 13 16.40 -22.05 -9.44
C SER A 13 16.56 -23.51 -9.86
N ILE A 14 15.69 -24.01 -10.74
CA ILE A 14 15.80 -25.38 -11.28
C ILE A 14 17.20 -25.62 -11.92
N LYS A 15 17.76 -24.59 -12.55
CA LYS A 15 19.07 -24.67 -13.21
C LYS A 15 20.23 -24.85 -12.24
N ASP A 16 20.05 -24.48 -10.97
CA ASP A 16 21.07 -24.50 -9.93
C ASP A 16 20.97 -25.74 -9.02
N LEU A 17 20.03 -26.65 -9.33
CA LEU A 17 19.85 -27.87 -8.57
C LEU A 17 21.00 -28.86 -8.84
N SER A 18 21.52 -29.43 -7.77
CA SER A 18 22.41 -30.61 -7.87
C SER A 18 21.61 -31.88 -8.21
N TYR A 19 22.28 -32.92 -8.70
CA TYR A 19 21.62 -34.18 -9.06
C TYR A 19 20.88 -34.84 -7.91
N ASP A 20 21.36 -34.73 -6.68
CA ASP A 20 20.68 -35.28 -5.48
C ASP A 20 19.44 -34.43 -5.11
N GLU A 21 19.48 -33.13 -5.29
CA GLU A 21 18.34 -32.23 -5.09
C GLU A 21 17.27 -32.47 -6.18
N ALA A 22 17.67 -32.56 -7.42
CA ALA A 22 16.76 -32.88 -8.53
C ALA A 22 16.14 -34.28 -8.38
N ALA A 23 16.93 -35.29 -7.94
CA ALA A 23 16.44 -36.62 -7.66
C ALA A 23 15.42 -36.65 -6.50
N LEU A 24 15.61 -35.82 -5.48
CA LEU A 24 14.62 -35.66 -4.42
C LEU A 24 13.31 -35.10 -4.94
N LEU A 25 13.37 -34.02 -5.74
CA LEU A 25 12.15 -33.44 -6.32
C LEU A 25 11.42 -34.42 -7.23
N ALA A 26 12.15 -35.19 -8.02
CA ALA A 26 11.57 -36.25 -8.86
C ALA A 26 10.96 -37.42 -8.04
N ALA A 27 11.41 -37.62 -6.80
CA ALA A 27 10.89 -38.63 -5.90
C ALA A 27 9.53 -38.29 -5.29
N LEU A 28 9.23 -36.97 -5.11
CA LEU A 28 8.05 -36.48 -4.40
C LEU A 28 6.70 -36.84 -5.04
N PRO A 29 6.50 -36.78 -6.38
CA PRO A 29 5.20 -37.05 -7.00
C PRO A 29 4.59 -38.43 -6.67
N LYS A 30 5.41 -39.40 -6.35
CA LYS A 30 4.95 -40.77 -5.98
C LYS A 30 4.05 -40.80 -4.73
N ALA A 31 4.44 -40.04 -3.70
CA ALA A 31 3.68 -39.87 -2.46
C ALA A 31 4.19 -38.64 -1.69
N PRO A 32 3.73 -37.43 -2.03
CA PRO A 32 4.32 -36.16 -1.54
C PRO A 32 4.30 -36.03 -0.02
N SER A 33 3.27 -36.53 0.64
CA SER A 33 3.16 -36.49 2.10
C SER A 33 4.11 -37.46 2.81
N ARG A 34 4.33 -38.64 2.24
CA ARG A 34 5.20 -39.70 2.80
C ARG A 34 6.68 -39.36 2.61
N TYR A 35 7.05 -38.88 1.41
CA TYR A 35 8.45 -38.59 1.08
C TYR A 35 8.83 -37.11 1.33
N ASN A 36 8.06 -36.41 2.18
CA ASN A 36 8.37 -35.02 2.54
C ASN A 36 9.67 -34.99 3.37
N PRO A 37 10.73 -34.33 2.87
CA PRO A 37 12.04 -34.32 3.52
C PRO A 37 12.08 -33.58 4.86
N ILE A 38 11.05 -32.76 5.15
CA ILE A 38 10.91 -32.05 6.42
C ILE A 38 10.22 -32.92 7.47
N LYS A 39 9.20 -33.70 7.05
CA LYS A 39 8.43 -34.56 7.95
C LYS A 39 9.13 -35.88 8.21
N ASP A 40 9.62 -36.51 7.16
CA ASP A 40 10.33 -37.77 7.22
C ASP A 40 11.59 -37.78 6.33
N PRO A 41 12.73 -37.29 6.85
CA PRO A 41 13.99 -37.23 6.10
C PRO A 41 14.51 -38.63 5.71
N LYS A 42 14.19 -39.68 6.48
CA LYS A 42 14.65 -41.06 6.22
C LYS A 42 13.95 -41.64 4.99
N GLU A 43 12.63 -41.59 4.96
CA GLU A 43 11.84 -42.04 3.81
C GLU A 43 12.12 -41.22 2.56
N ALA A 44 12.27 -39.90 2.73
CA ALA A 44 12.67 -39.02 1.63
C ALA A 44 14.03 -39.38 1.04
N LYS A 45 15.03 -39.66 1.89
CA LYS A 45 16.35 -40.13 1.47
C LYS A 45 16.28 -41.48 0.77
N PHE A 46 15.57 -42.44 1.34
CA PHE A 46 15.38 -43.75 0.72
C PHE A 46 14.82 -43.60 -0.71
N ARG A 47 13.78 -42.80 -0.88
CA ARG A 47 13.14 -42.61 -2.20
C ARG A 47 14.04 -41.85 -3.17
N ARG A 48 14.76 -40.82 -2.72
CA ARG A 48 15.79 -40.13 -3.50
C ARG A 48 16.86 -41.10 -4.02
N ASP A 49 17.35 -41.94 -3.13
CA ASP A 49 18.44 -42.87 -3.47
C ASP A 49 17.99 -43.91 -4.52
N LEU A 50 16.70 -44.28 -4.58
CA LEU A 50 16.13 -45.06 -5.68
C LEU A 50 16.16 -44.30 -7.01
N VAL A 51 15.84 -43.01 -7.00
CA VAL A 51 15.92 -42.18 -8.22
C VAL A 51 17.38 -42.07 -8.69
N LEU A 52 18.32 -41.84 -7.76
CA LEU A 52 19.76 -41.80 -8.10
C LEU A 52 20.24 -43.13 -8.68
N LYS A 53 19.76 -44.27 -8.16
CA LYS A 53 20.06 -45.61 -8.74
C LYS A 53 19.56 -45.72 -10.18
N ASN A 54 18.35 -45.26 -10.44
CA ASN A 54 17.75 -45.27 -11.79
C ASN A 54 18.54 -44.33 -12.74
N LEU A 55 18.98 -43.18 -12.28
CA LEU A 55 19.82 -42.25 -13.05
C LEU A 55 21.17 -42.91 -13.47
N ASN A 56 21.78 -43.68 -12.54
CA ASN A 56 22.98 -44.43 -12.83
C ASN A 56 22.73 -45.60 -13.79
N GLN A 57 21.65 -46.37 -13.61
CA GLN A 57 21.31 -47.48 -14.50
C GLN A 57 20.99 -47.06 -15.92
N ASN A 58 20.45 -45.83 -16.09
CA ASN A 58 20.14 -45.27 -17.41
C ASN A 58 21.27 -44.37 -17.97
N GLY A 59 22.45 -44.33 -17.37
CA GLY A 59 23.62 -43.67 -17.86
C GLY A 59 23.67 -42.14 -17.72
N PHE A 60 22.73 -41.54 -16.97
CA PHE A 60 22.70 -40.09 -16.69
C PHE A 60 23.77 -39.67 -15.70
N ILE A 61 24.19 -40.57 -14.78
CA ILE A 61 25.32 -40.37 -13.88
C ILE A 61 26.15 -41.67 -13.83
N ASN A 62 27.46 -41.53 -13.63
CA ASN A 62 28.35 -42.68 -13.51
C ASN A 62 28.27 -43.30 -12.09
N LYS A 63 28.90 -44.48 -11.90
CA LYS A 63 28.88 -45.23 -10.64
C LYS A 63 29.54 -44.46 -9.48
N GLU A 64 30.61 -43.71 -9.77
CA GLU A 64 31.32 -42.94 -8.78
C GLU A 64 30.45 -41.77 -8.27
N GLN A 65 29.83 -41.01 -9.19
CA GLN A 65 28.87 -39.98 -8.88
C GLN A 65 27.66 -40.50 -8.08
N TYR A 66 27.13 -41.64 -8.49
CA TYR A 66 26.02 -42.31 -7.71
C TYR A 66 26.41 -42.57 -6.27
N LEU A 67 27.59 -43.15 -6.00
CA LEU A 67 28.05 -43.47 -4.66
C LEU A 67 28.30 -42.22 -3.81
N GLU A 68 28.84 -41.16 -4.41
CA GLU A 68 29.05 -39.87 -3.76
C GLU A 68 27.71 -39.22 -3.39
N LEU A 69 26.80 -39.07 -4.36
CA LEU A 69 25.49 -38.42 -4.17
C LEU A 69 24.61 -39.17 -3.15
N LYS A 70 24.69 -40.51 -3.10
CA LYS A 70 23.97 -41.33 -2.13
C LYS A 70 24.43 -41.08 -0.68
N LYS A 71 25.69 -40.72 -0.46
CA LYS A 71 26.22 -40.36 0.87
C LYS A 71 25.73 -39.00 1.35
N LYS A 72 25.35 -38.10 0.45
CA LYS A 72 24.88 -36.74 0.82
C LYS A 72 23.63 -36.79 1.67
N ILE A 73 23.61 -35.96 2.72
CA ILE A 73 22.46 -35.74 3.56
C ILE A 73 21.55 -34.73 2.87
N ILE A 74 20.25 -34.96 2.90
CA ILE A 74 19.27 -33.99 2.40
C ILE A 74 19.32 -32.72 3.29
N LYS A 75 19.75 -31.62 2.72
CA LYS A 75 19.75 -30.31 3.37
C LYS A 75 18.62 -29.47 2.78
N VAL A 76 17.51 -29.34 3.50
CA VAL A 76 16.40 -28.47 3.12
C VAL A 76 16.69 -27.07 3.62
N LYS A 77 16.74 -26.11 2.71
CA LYS A 77 16.83 -24.68 3.02
C LYS A 77 15.47 -24.05 2.67
N ARG A 78 14.55 -24.11 3.63
CA ARG A 78 13.24 -23.48 3.43
C ARG A 78 13.39 -22.00 3.11
N ARG A 79 12.87 -21.58 1.98
CA ARG A 79 12.70 -20.16 1.71
C ARG A 79 11.73 -19.60 2.76
N LYS A 80 12.19 -18.68 3.59
CA LYS A 80 11.29 -17.84 4.36
C LYS A 80 10.61 -16.92 3.37
N ILE A 81 9.37 -17.20 3.04
CA ILE A 81 8.53 -16.24 2.33
C ILE A 81 8.25 -15.13 3.35
N GLU A 82 8.98 -14.06 3.26
CA GLU A 82 8.67 -12.85 4.02
C GLU A 82 7.46 -12.20 3.35
N ILE A 83 6.31 -12.38 3.96
CA ILE A 83 5.10 -11.63 3.56
C ILE A 83 5.25 -10.25 4.18
N VAL A 84 5.51 -9.27 3.33
CA VAL A 84 5.58 -7.86 3.73
C VAL A 84 4.16 -7.31 3.68
N ASN A 85 3.45 -7.39 4.80
CA ASN A 85 2.06 -6.89 4.91
C ASN A 85 1.92 -5.40 4.57
N GLU A 86 2.98 -4.64 4.73
CA GLU A 86 3.07 -3.24 4.34
C GLU A 86 3.02 -3.04 2.82
N ALA A 87 3.35 -4.06 2.03
CA ALA A 87 3.36 -3.97 0.57
C ALA A 87 2.03 -4.40 -0.11
N ASN A 88 0.98 -4.68 0.64
CA ASN A 88 -0.27 -5.24 0.09
C ASN A 88 -0.87 -4.42 -1.06
N SER A 89 -0.95 -3.09 -0.94
CA SER A 89 -1.47 -2.24 -2.03
C SER A 89 -0.58 -2.29 -3.28
N TYR A 90 0.74 -2.35 -3.09
CA TYR A 90 1.71 -2.44 -4.18
C TYR A 90 1.64 -3.79 -4.88
N THR A 91 1.67 -4.87 -4.12
CA THR A 91 1.64 -6.25 -4.68
C THR A 91 0.33 -6.55 -5.38
N GLU A 92 -0.79 -6.06 -4.86
CA GLU A 92 -2.09 -6.19 -5.52
C GLU A 92 -2.15 -5.42 -6.85
N GLU A 93 -1.53 -4.24 -6.92
CA GLU A 93 -1.44 -3.50 -8.17
C GLU A 93 -0.58 -4.23 -9.21
N VAL A 94 0.58 -4.75 -8.78
CA VAL A 94 1.43 -5.60 -9.64
C VAL A 94 0.65 -6.82 -10.13
N ARG A 95 -0.10 -7.48 -9.24
CA ARG A 95 -0.95 -8.63 -9.61
C ARG A 95 -1.97 -8.27 -10.68
N ARG A 96 -2.64 -7.11 -10.55
CA ARG A 96 -3.61 -6.62 -11.56
C ARG A 96 -2.95 -6.39 -12.90
N ILE A 97 -1.84 -5.66 -12.93
CA ILE A 97 -1.09 -5.37 -14.17
C ILE A 97 -0.65 -6.67 -14.86
N ILE A 98 -0.14 -7.63 -14.10
CA ILE A 98 0.31 -8.92 -14.67
C ILE A 98 -0.89 -9.75 -15.15
N LYS A 99 -1.99 -9.78 -14.40
CA LYS A 99 -3.24 -10.44 -14.81
C LYS A 99 -3.76 -9.86 -16.12
N ASP A 100 -3.80 -8.53 -16.24
CA ASP A 100 -4.31 -7.85 -17.43
C ASP A 100 -3.40 -8.08 -18.66
N LYS A 101 -2.07 -8.13 -18.44
CA LYS A 101 -1.10 -8.34 -19.52
C LYS A 101 -0.99 -9.80 -19.97
N TYR A 102 -1.05 -10.76 -19.06
CA TYR A 102 -0.74 -12.17 -19.34
C TYR A 102 -1.94 -13.12 -19.15
N GLY A 103 -3.02 -12.65 -18.56
CA GLY A 103 -4.21 -13.44 -18.25
C GLY A 103 -4.12 -14.17 -16.91
N PHE A 104 -5.29 -14.57 -16.41
CA PHE A 104 -5.45 -15.24 -15.11
C PHE A 104 -4.71 -16.60 -15.07
N GLU A 105 -4.84 -17.40 -16.12
CA GLU A 105 -4.24 -18.74 -16.16
C GLU A 105 -2.71 -18.66 -16.01
N LYS A 106 -2.05 -17.82 -16.82
CA LYS A 106 -0.58 -17.68 -16.74
C LYS A 106 -0.11 -17.21 -15.38
N LEU A 107 -0.83 -16.26 -14.78
CA LEU A 107 -0.48 -15.72 -13.46
C LEU A 107 -0.46 -16.82 -12.39
N TYR A 108 -1.43 -17.74 -12.40
CA TYR A 108 -1.60 -18.69 -11.31
C TYR A 108 -1.06 -20.10 -11.60
N THR A 109 -0.84 -20.48 -12.86
CA THR A 109 -0.45 -21.86 -13.22
C THR A 109 0.96 -21.99 -13.76
N GLN A 110 1.56 -20.93 -14.34
CA GLN A 110 2.83 -21.03 -15.06
C GLN A 110 4.08 -20.66 -14.23
N GLY A 111 3.92 -20.35 -12.92
CA GLY A 111 5.06 -20.13 -12.01
C GLY A 111 5.89 -18.89 -12.40
N LEU A 112 5.22 -17.77 -12.67
CA LEU A 112 5.88 -16.51 -13.03
C LEU A 112 6.75 -15.98 -11.88
N SER A 113 7.94 -15.49 -12.20
CA SER A 113 8.80 -14.71 -11.31
C SER A 113 8.72 -13.24 -11.71
N ILE A 114 8.24 -12.41 -10.79
CA ILE A 114 8.00 -10.98 -11.04
C ILE A 114 8.98 -10.18 -10.19
N LYS A 115 9.82 -9.36 -10.83
CA LYS A 115 10.68 -8.39 -10.16
C LYS A 115 10.03 -7.02 -10.25
N SER A 116 9.90 -6.35 -9.12
CA SER A 116 9.38 -4.98 -9.06
C SER A 116 10.43 -4.03 -8.47
N PRO A 117 10.39 -2.73 -8.78
CA PRO A 117 11.29 -1.73 -8.21
C PRO A 117 10.92 -1.30 -6.79
N LEU A 118 9.99 -1.99 -6.11
CA LEU A 118 9.58 -1.71 -4.74
C LEU A 118 10.78 -1.56 -3.81
N ASN A 119 10.82 -0.45 -3.08
CA ASN A 119 11.74 -0.23 -1.97
C ASN A 119 10.98 -0.30 -0.65
N ILE A 120 11.27 -1.30 0.18
CA ILE A 120 10.55 -1.56 1.43
C ILE A 120 10.65 -0.39 2.41
N ASN A 121 11.80 0.27 2.50
CA ASN A 121 11.97 1.42 3.40
C ASN A 121 11.09 2.59 2.96
N PHE A 122 11.08 2.91 1.66
CA PHE A 122 10.16 3.93 1.13
C PHE A 122 8.70 3.55 1.30
N GLN A 123 8.35 2.28 1.17
CA GLN A 123 6.98 1.79 1.39
C GLN A 123 6.53 2.01 2.83
N ILE A 124 7.37 1.66 3.82
CA ILE A 124 7.08 1.84 5.24
C ILE A 124 6.91 3.33 5.58
N GLU A 125 7.84 4.18 5.11
CA GLU A 125 7.76 5.62 5.35
C GLU A 125 6.55 6.26 4.64
N ALA A 126 6.21 5.81 3.44
CA ALA A 126 5.02 6.28 2.72
C ALA A 126 3.72 5.92 3.48
N ILE A 127 3.62 4.70 4.02
CA ILE A 127 2.47 4.30 4.86
C ILE A 127 2.37 5.18 6.09
N LYS A 128 3.50 5.40 6.77
CA LYS A 128 3.55 6.23 7.97
C LYS A 128 3.12 7.67 7.64
N ALA A 129 3.71 8.27 6.62
CA ALA A 129 3.38 9.64 6.20
C ALA A 129 1.91 9.80 5.82
N LEU A 130 1.34 8.83 5.05
CA LEU A 130 -0.07 8.85 4.68
C LEU A 130 -0.97 8.75 5.92
N ARG A 131 -0.68 7.80 6.81
CA ARG A 131 -1.48 7.59 8.03
C ARG A 131 -1.42 8.78 8.96
N ASP A 132 -0.24 9.34 9.18
CA ASP A 132 -0.05 10.52 10.04
C ASP A 132 -0.80 11.73 9.47
N GLY A 133 -0.73 11.94 8.16
CA GLY A 133 -1.46 12.99 7.47
C GLY A 133 -2.98 12.85 7.57
N ILE A 134 -3.51 11.66 7.33
CA ILE A 134 -4.94 11.34 7.42
C ILE A 134 -5.43 11.46 8.87
N GLU A 135 -4.70 10.90 9.86
CA GLU A 135 -5.05 11.03 11.28
C GLU A 135 -5.03 12.49 11.72
N SER A 136 -4.03 13.26 11.31
CA SER A 136 -3.93 14.69 11.63
C SER A 136 -5.12 15.47 11.08
N TYR A 137 -5.47 15.21 9.81
CA TYR A 137 -6.65 15.83 9.19
C TYR A 137 -7.94 15.46 9.93
N ASP A 138 -8.16 14.18 10.21
CA ASP A 138 -9.36 13.65 10.84
C ASP A 138 -9.53 14.21 12.27
N ARG A 139 -8.43 14.33 13.04
CA ARG A 139 -8.44 14.92 14.38
C ARG A 139 -8.85 16.39 14.39
N ARG A 140 -8.53 17.18 13.34
CA ARG A 140 -9.03 18.57 13.24
C ARG A 140 -10.55 18.65 13.18
N HIS A 141 -11.22 17.59 12.70
CA HIS A 141 -12.69 17.49 12.68
C HIS A 141 -13.28 16.99 14.01
N GLY A 142 -12.41 16.53 14.93
CA GLY A 142 -12.78 16.18 16.31
C GLY A 142 -13.14 14.72 16.51
N TRP A 143 -13.43 14.42 17.75
CA TRP A 143 -13.82 13.10 18.22
C TRP A 143 -15.27 12.77 17.84
N ARG A 144 -15.53 11.55 17.44
CA ARG A 144 -16.85 11.08 16.98
C ARG A 144 -17.51 10.07 17.93
N GLY A 145 -16.91 9.87 19.10
CA GLY A 145 -17.43 8.94 20.09
C GLY A 145 -16.68 7.60 20.13
N PRO A 146 -16.97 6.77 21.13
CA PRO A 146 -16.41 5.46 21.33
C PRO A 146 -16.86 4.46 20.23
N ILE A 147 -16.24 3.31 20.17
CA ILE A 147 -16.66 2.18 19.33
C ILE A 147 -18.04 1.71 19.76
N THR A 148 -18.19 1.54 21.08
CA THR A 148 -19.41 1.14 21.76
C THR A 148 -19.26 1.44 23.26
N ASN A 149 -20.34 1.31 24.03
CA ASN A 149 -20.31 1.47 25.49
C ASN A 149 -21.00 0.28 26.17
N LYS A 150 -20.34 -0.32 27.14
CA LYS A 150 -20.80 -1.52 27.85
C LYS A 150 -22.13 -1.34 28.56
N ASN A 151 -22.37 -0.14 29.09
CA ASN A 151 -23.53 0.14 29.92
C ASN A 151 -24.77 0.58 29.12
N ASN A 152 -24.56 1.10 27.90
CA ASN A 152 -25.59 1.73 27.08
C ASN A 152 -25.92 1.00 25.79
N ASP A 153 -25.13 -0.04 25.41
CA ASP A 153 -25.29 -0.78 24.17
C ASP A 153 -25.37 -2.29 24.45
N MET A 154 -26.56 -2.85 24.38
CA MET A 154 -26.78 -4.30 24.61
C MET A 154 -26.01 -5.20 23.62
N ASN A 155 -25.56 -4.68 22.46
CA ASN A 155 -24.83 -5.41 21.45
C ASN A 155 -23.33 -5.15 21.48
N TRP A 156 -22.79 -4.56 22.55
CA TRP A 156 -21.37 -4.17 22.61
C TRP A 156 -20.39 -5.33 22.35
N GLU A 157 -20.65 -6.51 22.93
CA GLU A 157 -19.79 -7.70 22.72
C GLU A 157 -19.75 -8.15 21.25
N LYS A 158 -20.93 -8.15 20.61
CA LYS A 158 -21.04 -8.50 19.19
C LYS A 158 -20.28 -7.51 18.34
N LYS A 159 -20.43 -6.21 18.57
CA LYS A 159 -19.71 -5.15 17.87
C LYS A 159 -18.19 -5.31 17.99
N LEU A 160 -17.68 -5.63 19.18
CA LEU A 160 -16.26 -5.84 19.40
C LEU A 160 -15.74 -7.11 18.73
N LYS A 161 -16.53 -8.21 18.73
CA LYS A 161 -16.16 -9.48 18.06
C LYS A 161 -16.13 -9.36 16.53
N GLU A 162 -17.02 -8.57 15.95
CA GLU A 162 -17.11 -8.34 14.51
C GLU A 162 -16.06 -7.32 14.01
N LEU A 163 -15.40 -6.61 14.93
CA LEU A 163 -14.44 -5.58 14.60
C LEU A 163 -13.10 -6.20 14.14
N SER A 164 -12.76 -5.98 12.90
CA SER A 164 -11.44 -6.35 12.36
C SER A 164 -10.52 -5.15 12.38
N ILE A 165 -9.46 -5.21 13.17
CA ILE A 165 -8.40 -4.19 13.21
C ILE A 165 -7.26 -4.65 12.30
N ASP A 166 -6.83 -3.78 11.39
CA ASP A 166 -5.64 -4.02 10.58
C ASP A 166 -4.40 -4.17 11.50
N PRO A 167 -3.74 -5.36 11.52
CA PRO A 167 -2.60 -5.60 12.41
C PRO A 167 -1.45 -4.60 12.22
N THR A 168 -1.32 -4.03 11.01
CA THR A 168 -0.27 -3.05 10.70
C THR A 168 -0.47 -1.70 11.40
N LEU A 169 -1.68 -1.41 11.90
CA LEU A 169 -1.96 -0.21 12.70
C LEU A 169 -1.35 -0.31 14.10
N LYS A 170 -1.20 -1.54 14.62
CA LYS A 170 -0.78 -1.81 15.99
C LYS A 170 -1.68 -1.09 17.02
N TRP A 171 -2.98 -1.05 16.71
CA TRP A 171 -3.98 -0.50 17.62
C TRP A 171 -4.54 -1.60 18.51
N GLU A 172 -4.94 -1.20 19.71
CA GLU A 172 -5.62 -2.05 20.67
C GLU A 172 -6.97 -1.41 21.06
N ILE A 173 -7.84 -2.21 21.65
CA ILE A 173 -9.10 -1.73 22.24
C ILE A 173 -8.90 -1.63 23.74
N GLY A 174 -9.27 -0.50 24.32
CA GLY A 174 -9.31 -0.30 25.77
C GLY A 174 -10.71 0.09 26.22
N GLU A 175 -11.19 -0.52 27.33
CA GLU A 175 -12.39 -0.13 28.06
C GLU A 175 -12.03 0.98 29.06
N ILE A 176 -12.71 2.11 29.03
CA ILE A 176 -12.51 3.17 30.04
C ILE A 176 -13.06 2.69 31.37
N SER A 177 -12.17 2.51 32.34
CA SER A 177 -12.48 2.04 33.68
C SER A 177 -12.54 3.17 34.74
N GLU A 178 -11.77 4.26 34.50
CA GLU A 178 -11.72 5.41 35.39
C GLU A 178 -11.52 6.69 34.57
N ILE A 179 -12.21 7.75 35.01
CA ILE A 179 -12.10 9.10 34.44
C ILE A 179 -11.67 10.05 35.54
N ASN A 180 -10.56 10.75 35.31
CA ASN A 180 -10.07 11.82 36.17
C ASN A 180 -9.93 13.10 35.35
N GLU A 181 -9.92 14.26 35.94
CA GLU A 181 -9.75 15.56 35.24
C GLU A 181 -8.46 15.62 34.42
N SER A 182 -7.42 14.91 34.84
CA SER A 182 -6.08 14.94 34.27
C SER A 182 -5.75 13.73 33.40
N PHE A 183 -6.52 12.65 33.44
CA PHE A 183 -6.23 11.41 32.68
C PHE A 183 -7.44 10.48 32.57
N LEU A 184 -7.34 9.54 31.64
CA LEU A 184 -8.19 8.34 31.53
C LEU A 184 -7.38 7.11 31.93
N ILE A 185 -8.00 6.18 32.68
CA ILE A 185 -7.49 4.81 32.81
C ILE A 185 -8.39 3.89 32.01
N LEU A 186 -7.76 3.05 31.18
CA LEU A 186 -8.45 2.07 30.38
C LEU A 186 -7.88 0.67 30.71
N ARG A 187 -8.71 -0.34 30.60
CA ARG A 187 -8.31 -1.74 30.71
C ARG A 187 -8.18 -2.32 29.29
N SER A 188 -7.00 -2.86 28.95
CA SER A 188 -6.79 -3.55 27.68
C SER A 188 -7.38 -4.96 27.70
N ASN A 189 -7.47 -5.59 26.53
CA ASN A 189 -7.87 -7.03 26.41
C ASN A 189 -6.91 -7.97 27.14
N LYS A 190 -5.70 -7.52 27.49
CA LYS A 190 -4.69 -8.27 28.26
C LYS A 190 -4.79 -7.99 29.76
N ASN A 191 -5.84 -7.31 30.21
CA ASN A 191 -6.01 -6.82 31.59
C ASN A 191 -4.91 -5.87 32.08
N GLU A 192 -4.18 -5.21 31.16
CA GLU A 192 -3.21 -4.18 31.50
C GLU A 192 -3.90 -2.82 31.65
N ASN A 193 -3.46 -2.04 32.64
CA ASN A 193 -3.96 -0.69 32.84
C ASN A 193 -3.21 0.28 31.90
N ILE A 194 -3.97 1.00 31.08
CA ILE A 194 -3.51 2.00 30.13
C ILE A 194 -3.86 3.37 30.66
N LYS A 195 -2.86 4.23 30.85
CA LYS A 195 -3.10 5.64 31.26
C LYS A 195 -2.90 6.58 30.06
N ILE A 196 -3.89 7.43 29.82
CA ILE A 196 -3.83 8.49 28.80
C ILE A 196 -4.03 9.84 29.47
N ASN A 197 -3.03 10.71 29.46
CA ASN A 197 -3.12 12.04 30.04
C ASN A 197 -4.02 12.96 29.20
N SER A 198 -4.73 13.87 29.86
CA SER A 198 -5.68 14.81 29.23
C SER A 198 -5.01 15.68 28.15
N SER A 199 -3.74 16.02 28.28
CA SER A 199 -2.98 16.75 27.27
C SER A 199 -2.94 16.05 25.89
N LYS A 200 -3.03 14.71 25.86
CA LYS A 200 -3.11 13.92 24.63
C LYS A 200 -4.54 13.80 24.09
N LEU A 201 -5.54 14.27 24.83
CA LEU A 201 -6.96 14.23 24.48
C LEU A 201 -7.51 15.56 23.95
N ASN A 202 -6.70 16.64 23.92
CA ASN A 202 -7.14 18.00 23.55
C ASN A 202 -7.89 18.04 22.21
N TRP A 203 -7.46 17.23 21.22
CA TRP A 203 -8.13 17.14 19.93
C TRP A 203 -9.54 16.54 20.01
N ALA A 204 -9.77 15.65 20.99
CA ALA A 204 -11.06 15.03 21.23
C ALA A 204 -11.95 15.90 22.11
N LEU A 205 -11.38 16.55 23.10
CA LEU A 205 -12.10 17.39 24.07
C LEU A 205 -12.57 18.70 23.45
N LYS A 206 -11.77 19.34 22.60
CA LYS A 206 -12.10 20.65 22.01
C LYS A 206 -12.58 21.69 23.04
N GLY A 207 -11.94 21.73 24.19
CA GLY A 207 -12.28 22.66 25.28
C GLY A 207 -13.42 22.20 26.21
N LYS A 208 -14.00 21.03 25.99
CA LYS A 208 -14.99 20.42 26.88
C LYS A 208 -14.32 19.70 28.04
N ASN A 209 -15.04 19.47 29.12
CA ASN A 209 -14.56 18.62 30.20
C ASN A 209 -14.47 17.16 29.76
N ILE A 210 -13.53 16.42 30.34
CA ILE A 210 -13.27 15.02 29.98
C ILE A 210 -14.51 14.14 30.24
N ASN A 211 -15.26 14.40 31.31
CA ASN A 211 -16.49 13.71 31.67
C ASN A 211 -17.69 13.99 30.73
N ASP A 212 -17.64 15.09 29.96
CA ASP A 212 -18.65 15.39 28.95
C ASP A 212 -18.47 14.61 27.67
N VAL A 213 -17.22 14.15 27.41
CA VAL A 213 -16.81 13.51 26.15
C VAL A 213 -16.65 12.01 26.29
N PHE A 214 -16.21 11.54 27.48
CA PHE A 214 -15.96 10.13 27.75
C PHE A 214 -16.79 9.63 28.91
N LYS A 215 -17.15 8.34 28.87
CA LYS A 215 -17.92 7.68 29.93
C LYS A 215 -17.26 6.37 30.35
N ILE A 216 -17.41 5.98 31.58
CA ILE A 216 -16.99 4.66 32.06
C ILE A 216 -17.74 3.58 31.28
N GLY A 217 -17.01 2.56 30.85
CA GLY A 217 -17.52 1.50 29.96
C GLY A 217 -17.44 1.82 28.48
N ASP A 218 -16.88 2.97 28.06
CA ASP A 218 -16.59 3.25 26.66
C ASP A 218 -15.43 2.40 26.18
N PHE A 219 -15.60 1.74 25.02
CA PHE A 219 -14.54 1.06 24.30
C PHE A 219 -13.98 1.97 23.22
N VAL A 220 -12.67 2.19 23.25
CA VAL A 220 -11.96 3.09 22.34
C VAL A 220 -10.72 2.44 21.76
N PHE A 221 -10.29 2.90 20.58
CA PHE A 221 -9.00 2.51 20.04
C PHE A 221 -7.87 3.27 20.72
N VAL A 222 -6.81 2.55 21.03
CA VAL A 222 -5.58 3.10 21.62
C VAL A 222 -4.36 2.57 20.89
N LYS A 223 -3.27 3.32 20.95
CA LYS A 223 -1.98 2.89 20.42
C LYS A 223 -0.86 3.28 21.36
N ASN A 224 0.04 2.34 21.65
CA ASN A 224 1.26 2.63 22.37
C ASN A 224 2.34 3.16 21.40
N ASN A 225 2.91 4.29 21.72
CA ASN A 225 4.01 4.93 20.98
C ASN A 225 5.18 5.16 21.94
N SER A 226 6.34 5.61 21.43
CA SER A 226 7.50 6.00 22.25
C SER A 226 7.16 6.99 23.38
N ASN A 227 6.15 7.84 23.17
CA ASN A 227 5.67 8.82 24.15
C ASN A 227 4.48 8.31 25.00
N GLY A 228 4.27 6.98 25.05
CA GLY A 228 3.17 6.32 25.77
C GLY A 228 1.86 6.26 24.97
N TRP A 229 0.80 5.89 25.64
CA TRP A 229 -0.49 5.62 25.03
C TRP A 229 -1.18 6.87 24.46
N SER A 230 -1.89 6.70 23.38
CA SER A 230 -2.67 7.73 22.69
C SER A 230 -4.02 7.20 22.21
N LEU A 231 -5.06 8.04 22.31
CA LEU A 231 -6.37 7.77 21.76
C LEU A 231 -6.34 7.77 20.23
N LYS A 232 -7.06 6.83 19.62
CA LYS A 232 -7.19 6.67 18.17
C LYS A 232 -8.67 6.62 17.76
N GLN A 233 -8.93 6.94 16.50
CA GLN A 233 -10.21 6.68 15.84
C GLN A 233 -9.97 6.37 14.37
N TYR A 234 -10.80 5.51 13.78
CA TYR A 234 -10.75 5.28 12.35
C TYR A 234 -11.14 6.56 11.60
N PRO A 235 -10.32 7.02 10.66
CA PRO A 235 -10.60 8.25 9.93
C PRO A 235 -11.78 8.05 8.96
N LYS A 236 -12.62 9.09 8.82
CA LYS A 236 -13.69 9.14 7.81
C LYS A 236 -13.18 9.51 6.41
N VAL A 237 -12.00 10.09 6.36
CA VAL A 237 -11.32 10.45 5.10
C VAL A 237 -10.28 9.39 4.76
N ASN A 238 -9.93 9.33 3.49
CA ASN A 238 -8.92 8.42 3.01
C ASN A 238 -8.08 9.12 1.93
N GLY A 239 -6.96 8.51 1.53
CA GLY A 239 -6.06 9.06 0.53
C GLY A 239 -5.16 7.98 -0.06
N GLY A 240 -4.25 8.39 -0.91
CA GLY A 240 -3.20 7.54 -1.46
C GLY A 240 -1.91 8.31 -1.61
N ILE A 241 -0.80 7.59 -1.66
CA ILE A 241 0.53 8.16 -1.90
C ILE A 241 1.31 7.23 -2.83
N VAL A 242 2.06 7.81 -3.73
CA VAL A 242 2.99 7.12 -4.61
C VAL A 242 4.35 7.80 -4.55
N VAL A 243 5.41 7.00 -4.52
CA VAL A 243 6.79 7.47 -4.58
C VAL A 243 7.40 6.97 -5.87
N ILE A 244 7.82 7.90 -6.72
CA ILE A 244 8.36 7.62 -8.05
C ILE A 244 9.79 8.15 -8.13
N ASP A 245 10.68 7.36 -8.69
CA ASP A 245 12.02 7.81 -9.07
C ASP A 245 11.89 8.79 -10.24
N PRO A 246 12.35 10.05 -10.11
CA PRO A 246 12.12 11.05 -11.15
C PRO A 246 12.94 10.84 -12.43
N PHE A 247 13.99 10.01 -12.36
CA PHE A 247 14.88 9.76 -13.50
C PHE A 247 14.47 8.51 -14.27
N THR A 248 13.97 7.48 -13.58
CA THR A 248 13.62 6.20 -14.20
C THR A 248 12.13 5.99 -14.38
N GLY A 249 11.29 6.76 -13.67
CA GLY A 249 9.84 6.56 -13.62
C GLY A 249 9.41 5.35 -12.78
N GLU A 250 10.35 4.66 -12.14
CA GLU A 250 10.06 3.49 -11.34
C GLU A 250 9.26 3.83 -10.07
N VAL A 251 8.19 3.09 -9.82
CA VAL A 251 7.38 3.25 -8.60
C VAL A 251 8.05 2.53 -7.44
N LYS A 252 8.68 3.28 -6.54
CA LYS A 252 9.42 2.77 -5.38
C LYS A 252 8.51 2.46 -4.19
N ALA A 253 7.36 3.14 -4.06
CA ALA A 253 6.34 2.84 -3.06
C ALA A 253 4.95 3.23 -3.58
N LEU A 254 3.92 2.50 -3.12
CA LEU A 254 2.53 2.79 -3.45
C LEU A 254 1.62 2.36 -2.31
N VAL A 255 0.83 3.32 -1.80
CA VAL A 255 -0.10 3.12 -0.69
C VAL A 255 -1.48 3.58 -1.12
N GLY A 256 -2.41 2.65 -1.30
CA GLY A 256 -3.74 2.91 -1.84
C GLY A 256 -4.77 3.41 -0.82
N GLY A 257 -4.44 3.42 0.48
CA GLY A 257 -5.36 3.83 1.52
C GLY A 257 -4.80 3.72 2.93
N PHE A 258 -5.57 4.17 3.90
CA PHE A 258 -5.23 4.15 5.33
C PHE A 258 -4.98 2.72 5.86
N SER A 259 -5.84 1.77 5.47
CA SER A 259 -5.76 0.37 5.85
C SER A 259 -6.20 -0.50 4.68
N TYR A 260 -5.34 -1.40 4.23
CA TYR A 260 -5.66 -2.37 3.18
C TYR A 260 -6.72 -3.38 3.65
N ALA A 261 -6.64 -3.82 4.90
CA ALA A 261 -7.59 -4.76 5.47
C ALA A 261 -9.04 -4.20 5.52
N SER A 262 -9.21 -2.89 5.68
CA SER A 262 -10.52 -2.26 5.67
C SER A 262 -11.01 -1.85 4.27
N SER A 263 -10.11 -1.66 3.31
CA SER A 263 -10.44 -1.32 1.92
C SER A 263 -9.27 -1.63 0.98
N GLU A 264 -9.48 -2.63 0.13
CA GLU A 264 -8.53 -2.99 -0.94
C GLU A 264 -8.51 -1.99 -2.11
N PHE A 265 -9.47 -1.05 -2.14
CA PHE A 265 -9.57 -0.05 -3.19
C PHE A 265 -8.33 0.86 -3.20
N ASN A 266 -7.57 0.78 -4.29
CA ASN A 266 -6.36 1.56 -4.48
C ASN A 266 -6.67 2.96 -5.02
N ARG A 267 -6.57 3.96 -4.16
CA ARG A 267 -6.91 5.35 -4.52
C ARG A 267 -5.89 6.01 -5.43
N VAL A 268 -4.70 5.43 -5.57
CA VAL A 268 -3.67 5.94 -6.49
C VAL A 268 -4.03 5.56 -7.93
N THR A 269 -4.48 4.32 -8.17
CA THR A 269 -4.65 3.78 -9.53
C THR A 269 -6.11 3.60 -9.94
N GLN A 270 -7.03 3.38 -8.99
CA GLN A 270 -8.44 3.10 -9.29
C GLN A 270 -9.36 4.30 -9.11
N ALA A 271 -8.99 5.30 -8.29
CA ALA A 271 -9.82 6.46 -8.07
C ALA A 271 -9.75 7.41 -9.26
N LYS A 272 -10.84 7.51 -10.00
CA LYS A 272 -10.99 8.53 -11.04
C LYS A 272 -11.33 9.87 -10.39
N ARG A 273 -10.35 10.76 -10.31
CA ARG A 273 -10.47 12.07 -9.70
C ARG A 273 -10.07 13.16 -10.68
N GLN A 274 -10.71 14.32 -10.56
CA GLN A 274 -10.32 15.50 -11.32
C GLN A 274 -8.91 15.94 -10.85
N PRO A 275 -7.92 16.03 -11.75
CA PRO A 275 -6.55 16.36 -11.38
C PRO A 275 -6.38 17.81 -10.89
N GLY A 276 -7.30 18.70 -11.26
CA GLY A 276 -7.21 20.11 -10.93
C GLY A 276 -5.91 20.74 -11.46
N SER A 277 -5.25 21.56 -10.64
CA SER A 277 -4.00 22.23 -11.02
C SER A 277 -2.81 21.29 -11.21
N ALA A 278 -2.90 20.02 -10.80
CA ALA A 278 -1.87 19.03 -11.10
C ALA A 278 -1.75 18.72 -12.61
N PHE A 279 -2.76 19.07 -13.41
CA PHE A 279 -2.73 18.95 -14.86
C PHE A 279 -1.97 20.09 -15.57
N LYS A 280 -1.75 21.22 -14.90
CA LYS A 280 -1.08 22.39 -15.50
C LYS A 280 0.32 22.11 -16.07
N PRO A 281 1.19 21.31 -15.43
CA PRO A 281 2.49 20.97 -16.01
C PRO A 281 2.41 20.44 -17.43
N PHE A 282 1.42 19.63 -17.78
CA PHE A 282 1.22 19.12 -19.14
C PHE A 282 0.87 20.25 -20.12
N VAL A 283 0.00 21.19 -19.71
CA VAL A 283 -0.35 22.36 -20.54
C VAL A 283 0.88 23.23 -20.79
N TYR A 284 1.70 23.45 -19.77
CA TYR A 284 2.90 24.30 -19.89
C TYR A 284 4.03 23.58 -20.64
N ALA A 285 4.19 22.27 -20.47
CA ALA A 285 5.14 21.48 -21.27
C ALA A 285 4.77 21.51 -22.75
N ALA A 286 3.50 21.27 -23.09
CA ALA A 286 3.00 21.40 -24.46
C ALA A 286 3.24 22.82 -25.03
N ALA A 287 3.10 23.87 -24.21
CA ALA A 287 3.38 25.23 -24.61
C ALA A 287 4.86 25.43 -25.00
N ILE A 288 5.78 24.88 -24.21
CA ILE A 288 7.22 24.95 -24.46
C ILE A 288 7.57 24.17 -25.73
N GLU A 289 7.05 22.96 -25.92
CA GLU A 289 7.25 22.16 -27.12
C GLU A 289 6.73 22.85 -28.40
N ASN A 290 5.71 23.71 -28.25
CA ASN A 290 5.15 24.49 -29.37
C ASN A 290 5.73 25.91 -29.47
N GLY A 291 6.94 26.17 -28.97
CA GLY A 291 7.72 27.38 -29.22
C GLY A 291 7.59 28.48 -28.17
N LEU A 292 6.83 28.29 -27.08
CA LEU A 292 6.87 29.24 -25.97
C LEU A 292 8.12 28.99 -25.11
N SER A 293 8.64 30.06 -24.51
CA SER A 293 9.74 29.99 -23.55
C SER A 293 9.24 30.31 -22.14
N PRO A 294 9.99 29.96 -21.08
CA PRO A 294 9.65 30.37 -19.71
C PRO A 294 9.43 31.86 -19.51
N ASN A 295 10.03 32.69 -20.38
CA ASN A 295 9.91 34.15 -20.37
C ASN A 295 8.80 34.71 -21.31
N SER A 296 8.15 33.85 -22.11
CA SER A 296 7.03 34.24 -22.95
C SER A 296 5.91 34.86 -22.10
N ILE A 297 5.37 35.98 -22.59
CA ILE A 297 4.31 36.72 -21.86
C ILE A 297 2.95 36.14 -22.24
N VAL A 298 2.17 35.83 -21.23
CA VAL A 298 0.76 35.45 -21.34
C VAL A 298 -0.08 36.36 -20.43
N LEU A 299 -1.23 36.77 -20.93
CA LEU A 299 -2.09 37.70 -20.22
C LEU A 299 -2.91 37.02 -19.14
N ASP A 300 -2.78 37.46 -17.90
CA ASP A 300 -3.63 37.05 -16.76
C ASP A 300 -4.73 38.10 -16.56
N ALA A 301 -5.81 37.99 -17.33
CA ALA A 301 -6.94 38.90 -17.35
C ALA A 301 -8.26 38.10 -17.51
N PRO A 302 -9.42 38.72 -17.32
CA PRO A 302 -10.71 38.07 -17.53
C PRO A 302 -10.78 37.32 -18.85
N PHE A 303 -11.41 36.16 -18.79
CA PHE A 303 -11.60 35.30 -19.95
C PHE A 303 -13.07 34.84 -19.98
N ILE A 304 -13.66 34.89 -21.15
CA ILE A 304 -15.03 34.47 -21.39
C ILE A 304 -15.00 33.48 -22.56
N ALA A 305 -15.59 32.34 -22.41
CA ALA A 305 -15.82 31.40 -23.49
C ALA A 305 -17.32 31.11 -23.63
N GLU A 306 -17.86 31.32 -24.79
CA GLU A 306 -19.20 30.91 -25.16
C GLU A 306 -19.23 29.37 -25.23
N GLN A 307 -20.23 28.75 -24.58
CA GLN A 307 -20.36 27.29 -24.53
C GLN A 307 -21.40 26.75 -25.54
N GLY A 308 -22.03 27.63 -26.32
CA GLY A 308 -23.05 27.27 -27.31
C GLY A 308 -24.43 27.82 -26.96
N ILE A 309 -25.37 27.62 -27.89
CA ILE A 309 -26.73 28.17 -27.80
C ILE A 309 -27.44 27.58 -26.54
N GLY A 310 -27.92 28.47 -25.66
CA GLY A 310 -28.66 28.13 -24.46
C GLY A 310 -27.81 27.74 -23.23
N LEU A 311 -26.50 27.71 -23.35
CA LEU A 311 -25.58 27.51 -22.24
C LEU A 311 -25.03 28.86 -21.72
N LYS A 312 -24.77 28.93 -20.40
CA LYS A 312 -24.13 30.09 -19.81
C LYS A 312 -22.67 30.16 -20.23
N ASP A 313 -22.18 31.40 -20.50
CA ASP A 313 -20.76 31.63 -20.73
C ASP A 313 -19.89 31.06 -19.61
N TRP A 314 -18.80 30.38 -19.97
CA TRP A 314 -17.81 29.98 -19.02
C TRP A 314 -16.83 31.11 -18.69
N LYS A 315 -16.81 31.50 -17.42
CA LYS A 315 -16.02 32.62 -16.90
C LYS A 315 -15.08 32.08 -15.79
N PRO A 316 -13.94 31.47 -16.17
CA PRO A 316 -12.99 30.99 -15.18
C PRO A 316 -12.36 32.13 -14.41
N GLU A 317 -11.97 31.88 -13.18
CA GLU A 317 -11.31 32.85 -12.30
C GLU A 317 -10.03 32.24 -11.70
N ASN A 318 -9.08 33.11 -11.34
CA ASN A 318 -8.00 32.70 -10.45
C ASN A 318 -8.54 32.45 -9.04
N TYR A 319 -7.86 31.58 -8.28
CA TYR A 319 -8.28 31.22 -6.92
C TYR A 319 -8.50 32.45 -6.01
N GLY A 320 -7.60 33.45 -6.12
CA GLY A 320 -7.71 34.69 -5.35
C GLY A 320 -8.62 35.76 -5.97
N LYS A 321 -9.37 35.44 -7.04
CA LYS A 321 -10.27 36.36 -7.77
C LYS A 321 -9.58 37.66 -8.25
N LYS A 322 -8.25 37.66 -8.39
CA LYS A 322 -7.43 38.80 -8.86
C LYS A 322 -6.83 38.50 -10.21
N PHE A 323 -6.57 39.56 -10.95
CA PHE A 323 -5.90 39.57 -12.26
C PHE A 323 -4.54 40.26 -12.12
N TYR A 324 -3.54 39.76 -12.83
CA TYR A 324 -2.16 40.22 -12.65
C TYR A 324 -1.55 40.77 -13.95
N GLY A 325 -2.35 40.85 -15.03
CA GLY A 325 -1.92 41.40 -16.30
C GLY A 325 -0.89 40.58 -17.05
N PRO A 326 -0.08 41.18 -17.92
CA PRO A 326 0.98 40.47 -18.63
C PRO A 326 1.97 39.83 -17.66
N SER A 327 2.13 38.51 -17.74
CA SER A 327 2.97 37.74 -16.84
C SER A 327 3.74 36.68 -17.61
N THR A 328 4.95 36.36 -17.15
CA THR A 328 5.76 35.31 -17.79
C THR A 328 5.13 33.92 -17.60
N LEU A 329 5.38 33.03 -18.55
CA LEU A 329 4.97 31.62 -18.48
C LEU A 329 5.41 31.00 -17.15
N ARG A 330 6.64 31.26 -16.70
CA ARG A 330 7.19 30.83 -15.41
C ARG A 330 6.30 31.23 -14.24
N LYS A 331 5.92 32.52 -14.14
CA LYS A 331 5.01 33.01 -13.09
C LYS A 331 3.64 32.35 -13.16
N GLY A 332 3.16 32.02 -14.36
CA GLY A 332 1.88 31.35 -14.55
C GLY A 332 1.83 29.99 -13.86
N ILE A 333 2.88 29.19 -14.00
CA ILE A 333 2.95 27.86 -13.37
C ILE A 333 3.32 27.97 -11.87
N GLU A 334 4.28 28.82 -11.51
CA GLU A 334 4.70 29.01 -10.11
C GLU A 334 3.55 29.41 -9.19
N TYR A 335 2.71 30.34 -9.65
CA TYR A 335 1.55 30.83 -8.89
C TYR A 335 0.24 30.14 -9.27
N SER A 336 0.32 29.09 -10.09
CA SER A 336 -0.85 28.29 -10.50
C SER A 336 -2.00 29.15 -11.06
N ARG A 337 -1.69 30.10 -11.97
CA ARG A 337 -2.67 31.03 -12.57
C ARG A 337 -3.62 30.28 -13.50
N ASN A 338 -4.92 30.32 -13.18
CA ASN A 338 -5.92 29.62 -13.97
C ASN A 338 -6.14 30.26 -15.34
N LEU A 339 -6.25 31.58 -15.38
CA LEU A 339 -6.57 32.31 -16.62
C LEU A 339 -5.45 32.22 -17.66
N MET A 340 -4.19 32.25 -17.21
CA MET A 340 -3.06 32.02 -18.09
C MET A 340 -3.10 30.59 -18.67
N THR A 341 -3.35 29.59 -17.82
CA THR A 341 -3.46 28.20 -18.26
C THR A 341 -4.56 27.98 -19.29
N VAL A 342 -5.73 28.57 -19.06
CA VAL A 342 -6.86 28.51 -20.00
C VAL A 342 -6.50 29.15 -21.35
N ARG A 343 -5.85 30.32 -21.35
CA ARG A 343 -5.42 30.98 -22.59
C ARG A 343 -4.40 30.19 -23.37
N ILE A 344 -3.41 29.58 -22.65
CA ILE A 344 -2.42 28.69 -23.24
C ILE A 344 -3.12 27.50 -23.89
N ALA A 345 -3.99 26.83 -23.16
CA ALA A 345 -4.70 25.66 -23.65
C ALA A 345 -5.59 25.97 -24.87
N LYS A 346 -6.28 27.13 -24.86
CA LYS A 346 -7.09 27.58 -25.99
C LYS A 346 -6.23 27.85 -27.23
N ASN A 347 -5.09 28.52 -27.06
CA ASN A 347 -4.20 28.87 -28.16
C ASN A 347 -3.49 27.66 -28.79
N LEU A 348 -3.12 26.66 -27.96
CA LEU A 348 -2.46 25.46 -28.43
C LEU A 348 -3.41 24.46 -29.06
N GLY A 349 -4.65 24.40 -28.57
CA GLY A 349 -5.58 23.30 -28.82
C GLY A 349 -5.41 22.14 -27.87
N VAL A 350 -6.53 21.47 -27.56
CA VAL A 350 -6.58 20.40 -26.56
C VAL A 350 -5.80 19.16 -27.03
N ASP A 351 -5.81 18.86 -28.33
CA ASP A 351 -5.16 17.68 -28.89
C ASP A 351 -3.66 17.65 -28.62
N LYS A 352 -2.98 18.81 -28.74
CA LYS A 352 -1.54 18.90 -28.45
C LYS A 352 -1.20 18.64 -26.99
N ILE A 353 -2.11 18.99 -26.07
CA ILE A 353 -1.94 18.76 -24.64
C ILE A 353 -2.21 17.31 -24.30
N LEU A 354 -3.24 16.71 -24.91
CA LEU A 354 -3.58 15.29 -24.69
C LEU A 354 -2.50 14.35 -25.21
N ASN A 355 -1.85 14.70 -26.33
CA ASN A 355 -0.76 13.89 -26.87
C ASN A 355 0.47 13.82 -25.95
N LEU A 356 0.63 14.80 -25.06
CA LEU A 356 1.71 14.85 -24.08
C LEU A 356 1.33 14.22 -22.72
N SER A 357 0.04 14.12 -22.41
CA SER A 357 -0.47 13.61 -21.14
C SER A 357 -0.77 12.12 -21.20
#